data_cb05527d1b5221aa27bfe22e6bb01be9
#
_entry.id   cb05527d1b5221aa27bfe22e6bb01be9
#
_cell.length_a   1.000
_cell.length_b   1.000
_cell.length_c   1.000
_cell.angle_alpha   90.00
_cell.angle_beta   90.00
_cell.angle_gamma   90.00
#
_symmetry.space_group_name_H-M   'P 1'
#
loop_
_entity.id
_entity.type
_entity.pdbx_description
1 polymer ?
#
loop_
_entity_poly.entity_id
_entity_poly.type
_entity_poly.pdbx_seq_one_letter_code
_entity_poly.pdbx_strand_id
1 'polypeptide(L)'
;YFDQKSTVDYVGAVQGYPVCFDAKECGNDVFPVHNIHEHQIEFMERFEKQGGISFLLIYFTHRQACYFMSFEETMKYWNRQLNGGPKHFKFEELDAGFFVPMKKGMILHYLECLNKLLAGRR
;
A
#
# COMPACT_ATOMS: atom_id res chain seq x y z
N TYR A 1 16.17 14.57 13.78
CA TYR A 1 16.94 13.70 12.92
C TYR A 1 16.05 12.65 12.24
N PHE A 2 16.39 12.35 11.04
CA PHE A 2 15.58 11.56 10.16
C PHE A 2 16.40 10.42 9.53
N ASP A 3 15.96 9.19 9.73
CA ASP A 3 16.62 8.03 9.17
C ASP A 3 15.91 7.64 7.87
N GLN A 4 16.58 7.81 6.74
CA GLN A 4 16.02 7.53 5.43
C GLN A 4 15.62 6.07 5.25
N LYS A 5 16.28 5.14 5.94
CA LYS A 5 16.00 3.72 5.81
C LYS A 5 14.67 3.32 6.44
N SER A 6 14.16 4.14 7.35
CA SER A 6 12.97 3.79 8.12
C SER A 6 11.70 4.37 7.50
N THR A 7 11.81 5.10 6.39
CA THR A 7 10.67 5.79 5.83
C THR A 7 10.10 5.10 4.61
N VAL A 8 8.99 5.63 4.15
CA VAL A 8 8.34 5.24 2.91
C VAL A 8 8.79 6.18 1.79
N ASP A 9 8.48 5.84 0.55
CA ASP A 9 8.95 6.59 -0.61
C ASP A 9 8.37 8.00 -0.72
N TYR A 10 7.14 8.20 -0.24
CA TYR A 10 6.44 9.46 -0.40
C TYR A 10 5.67 9.82 0.85
N VAL A 11 5.78 11.08 1.25
CA VAL A 11 4.95 11.69 2.31
C VAL A 11 4.50 13.04 1.78
N GLY A 12 3.19 13.31 1.84
CA GLY A 12 2.66 14.57 1.34
C GLY A 12 1.22 14.77 1.78
N ALA A 13 0.49 15.56 1.01
CA ALA A 13 -0.93 15.82 1.29
C ALA A 13 -1.72 15.80 -0.01
N VAL A 14 -2.92 15.25 0.05
CA VAL A 14 -3.84 15.20 -1.09
C VAL A 14 -5.20 15.65 -0.59
N GLN A 15 -5.72 16.72 -1.22
CA GLN A 15 -7.05 17.24 -0.88
C GLN A 15 -7.22 17.52 0.61
N GLY A 16 -6.14 18.00 1.27
CA GLY A 16 -6.17 18.33 2.67
C GLY A 16 -5.89 17.17 3.62
N TYR A 17 -5.71 15.95 3.10
CA TYR A 17 -5.38 14.79 3.92
C TYR A 17 -3.89 14.47 3.82
N PRO A 18 -3.20 14.26 4.96
CA PRO A 18 -1.83 13.75 4.90
C PRO A 18 -1.85 12.34 4.32
N VAL A 19 -0.93 12.08 3.38
CA VAL A 19 -0.81 10.75 2.79
C VAL A 19 0.64 10.32 2.76
N CYS A 20 0.87 9.02 2.86
CA CYS A 20 2.18 8.45 2.60
C CYS A 20 2.01 7.11 1.91
N PHE A 21 2.99 6.75 1.08
CA PHE A 21 2.96 5.43 0.45
C PHE A 21 4.36 4.96 0.14
N ASP A 22 4.48 3.66 -0.05
CA ASP A 22 5.70 3.03 -0.50
C ASP A 22 5.40 2.25 -1.77
N ALA A 23 6.32 2.31 -2.73
CA ALA A 23 6.18 1.61 -3.99
C ALA A 23 6.95 0.29 -3.92
N LYS A 24 6.30 -0.80 -4.34
CA LYS A 24 6.90 -2.13 -4.37
C LYS A 24 6.75 -2.72 -5.76
N GLU A 25 7.65 -3.62 -6.12
CA GLU A 25 7.57 -4.35 -7.38
C GLU A 25 7.49 -5.85 -7.10
N CYS A 26 6.81 -6.58 -7.97
CA CYS A 26 6.69 -8.02 -7.87
C CYS A 26 6.71 -8.62 -9.28
N GLY A 27 7.59 -9.58 -9.51
CA GLY A 27 7.79 -10.18 -10.84
C GLY A 27 6.92 -11.41 -11.12
N ASN A 28 6.06 -11.80 -10.19
CA ASN A 28 5.16 -12.93 -10.38
C ASN A 28 3.89 -12.69 -9.54
N ASP A 29 3.00 -13.68 -9.48
CA ASP A 29 1.71 -13.54 -8.79
C ASP A 29 1.80 -13.69 -7.28
N VAL A 30 2.97 -13.96 -6.73
CA VAL A 30 3.14 -14.20 -5.29
C VAL A 30 4.01 -13.10 -4.72
N PHE A 31 3.44 -12.30 -3.80
CA PHE A 31 4.15 -11.22 -3.15
C PHE A 31 4.58 -11.65 -1.75
N PRO A 32 5.90 -11.74 -1.49
CA PRO A 32 6.39 -12.10 -0.16
C PRO A 32 6.17 -10.95 0.81
N VAL A 33 5.57 -11.24 1.97
CA VAL A 33 5.28 -10.20 2.95
C VAL A 33 6.55 -9.58 3.51
N HIS A 34 7.67 -10.33 3.52
CA HIS A 34 8.94 -9.80 4.01
C HIS A 34 9.50 -8.65 3.17
N ASN A 35 8.95 -8.43 1.97
CA ASN A 35 9.30 -7.25 1.17
C ASN A 35 8.77 -5.96 1.79
N ILE A 36 7.84 -6.08 2.73
CA ILE A 36 7.37 -4.95 3.53
C ILE A 36 8.16 -5.02 4.83
N HIS A 37 8.93 -3.98 5.13
CA HIS A 37 9.79 -3.99 6.31
C HIS A 37 9.03 -3.56 7.55
N GLU A 38 9.40 -4.13 8.69
CA GLU A 38 8.73 -3.83 9.95
C GLU A 38 8.73 -2.34 10.28
N HIS A 39 9.84 -1.66 10.02
CA HIS A 39 9.91 -0.23 10.30
C HIS A 39 8.96 0.59 9.40
N GLN A 40 8.66 0.08 8.20
CA GLN A 40 7.67 0.72 7.34
C GLN A 40 6.26 0.54 7.91
N ILE A 41 5.96 -0.65 8.43
CA ILE A 41 4.68 -0.91 9.11
C ILE A 41 4.52 0.03 10.30
N GLU A 42 5.56 0.17 11.11
CA GLU A 42 5.53 1.05 12.27
C GLU A 42 5.32 2.51 11.88
N PHE A 43 6.00 2.95 10.83
CA PHE A 43 5.84 4.31 10.34
C PHE A 43 4.41 4.55 9.86
N MET A 44 3.88 3.65 9.05
CA MET A 44 2.53 3.79 8.51
C MET A 44 1.47 3.75 9.63
N GLU A 45 1.68 2.92 10.64
CA GLU A 45 0.75 2.83 11.76
C GLU A 45 0.69 4.15 12.52
N ARG A 46 1.85 4.75 12.81
CA ARG A 46 1.90 6.05 13.48
C ARG A 46 1.26 7.14 12.62
N PHE A 47 1.48 7.06 11.32
CA PHE A 47 0.92 8.02 10.37
C PHE A 47 -0.61 7.95 10.37
N GLU A 48 -1.17 6.74 10.36
CA GLU A 48 -2.61 6.53 10.40
C GLU A 48 -3.19 7.03 11.73
N LYS A 49 -2.49 6.79 12.84
CA LYS A 49 -2.96 7.24 14.17
C LYS A 49 -3.05 8.75 14.27
N GLN A 50 -2.28 9.46 13.47
CA GLN A 50 -2.30 10.93 13.47
C GLN A 50 -3.32 11.49 12.46
N GLY A 51 -4.17 10.65 11.90
CA GLY A 51 -5.19 11.08 10.97
C GLY A 51 -4.76 11.05 9.51
N GLY A 52 -3.57 10.53 9.23
CA GLY A 52 -3.10 10.37 7.87
C GLY A 52 -3.61 9.10 7.21
N ILE A 53 -3.31 8.97 5.94
CA ILE A 53 -3.68 7.80 5.14
C ILE A 53 -2.40 7.21 4.57
N SER A 54 -2.16 5.93 4.84
CA SER A 54 -0.99 5.24 4.30
C SER A 54 -1.41 4.05 3.45
N PHE A 55 -0.62 3.75 2.43
CA PHE A 55 -0.90 2.65 1.51
C PHE A 55 0.37 2.21 0.80
N LEU A 56 0.27 1.08 0.13
CA LEU A 56 1.33 0.58 -0.75
C LEU A 56 0.83 0.66 -2.19
N LEU A 57 1.74 0.96 -3.11
CA LEU A 57 1.50 0.77 -4.53
C LEU A 57 2.37 -0.39 -4.97
N ILE A 58 1.74 -1.50 -5.37
CA ILE A 58 2.46 -2.71 -5.74
C ILE A 58 2.33 -2.92 -7.23
N TYR A 59 3.44 -2.85 -7.94
CA TYR A 59 3.47 -3.05 -9.38
C TYR A 59 3.86 -4.49 -9.70
N PHE A 60 2.90 -5.21 -10.30
CA PHE A 60 3.13 -6.57 -10.78
C PHE A 60 3.65 -6.46 -12.21
N THR A 61 4.98 -6.57 -12.37
CA THR A 61 5.63 -6.25 -13.64
C THR A 61 5.19 -7.15 -14.78
N HIS A 62 5.00 -8.44 -14.51
CA HIS A 62 4.63 -9.42 -15.54
C HIS A 62 3.18 -9.22 -16.03
N ARG A 63 2.36 -8.50 -15.28
CA ARG A 63 0.97 -8.22 -15.65
C ARG A 63 0.74 -6.75 -16.00
N GLN A 64 1.78 -5.91 -15.84
CA GLN A 64 1.65 -4.48 -16.02
C GLN A 64 0.46 -3.92 -15.24
N ALA A 65 0.32 -4.38 -14.01
CA ALA A 65 -0.80 -4.01 -13.14
C ALA A 65 -0.27 -3.43 -11.84
N CYS A 66 -0.83 -2.27 -11.43
CA CYS A 66 -0.48 -1.61 -10.18
C CYS A 66 -1.64 -1.72 -9.22
N TYR A 67 -1.37 -2.18 -8.00
CA TYR A 67 -2.40 -2.36 -6.98
C TYR A 67 -2.25 -1.33 -5.88
N PHE A 68 -3.38 -0.73 -5.49
CA PHE A 68 -3.45 0.17 -4.35
C PHE A 68 -3.85 -0.65 -3.13
N MET A 69 -2.92 -0.84 -2.21
CA MET A 69 -3.19 -1.61 -0.99
C MET A 69 -3.26 -0.68 0.21
N SER A 70 -4.45 -0.55 0.81
CA SER A 70 -4.64 0.28 2.00
C SER A 70 -3.82 -0.26 3.17
N PHE A 71 -3.59 0.58 4.18
CA PHE A 71 -2.91 0.13 5.39
C PHE A 71 -3.68 -1.00 6.06
N GLU A 72 -5.01 -0.91 6.09
CA GLU A 72 -5.85 -1.95 6.68
C GLU A 72 -5.63 -3.30 5.99
N GLU A 73 -5.60 -3.31 4.65
CA GLU A 73 -5.35 -4.54 3.91
C GLU A 73 -3.92 -5.02 4.12
N THR A 74 -2.95 -4.12 4.16
CA THR A 74 -1.56 -4.46 4.46
C THR A 74 -1.47 -5.17 5.80
N MET A 75 -2.16 -4.66 6.82
CA MET A 75 -2.15 -5.26 8.15
C MET A 75 -2.85 -6.62 8.19
N LYS A 76 -3.83 -6.83 7.33
CA LYS A 76 -4.47 -8.14 7.21
C LYS A 76 -3.44 -9.21 6.86
N TYR A 77 -2.60 -8.95 5.86
CA TYR A 77 -1.58 -9.92 5.44
C TYR A 77 -0.41 -9.96 6.41
N TRP A 78 -0.04 -8.82 6.99
CA TRP A 78 1.02 -8.76 7.99
C TRP A 78 0.67 -9.60 9.20
N ASN A 79 -0.53 -9.42 9.73
CA ASN A 79 -0.98 -10.17 10.90
C ASN A 79 -1.19 -11.65 10.57
N ARG A 80 -1.61 -11.97 9.35
CA ARG A 80 -1.77 -13.35 8.93
C ARG A 80 -0.45 -14.11 9.05
N GLN A 81 0.66 -13.51 8.59
CA GLN A 81 1.96 -14.16 8.72
C GLN A 81 2.42 -14.23 10.17
N LEU A 82 2.17 -13.20 10.98
CA LEU A 82 2.55 -13.22 12.38
C LEU A 82 1.84 -14.32 13.17
N ASN A 83 0.64 -14.67 12.74
CA ASN A 83 -0.18 -15.68 13.41
C ASN A 83 0.02 -17.07 12.83
N GLY A 84 1.13 -17.29 12.12
CA GLY A 84 1.48 -18.60 11.59
C GLY A 84 0.89 -18.94 10.24
N GLY A 85 0.20 -18.00 9.60
CA GLY A 85 -0.35 -18.19 8.28
C GLY A 85 0.67 -17.99 7.16
N PRO A 86 0.23 -17.94 5.90
CA PRO A 86 1.13 -17.78 4.76
C PRO A 86 1.98 -16.51 4.89
N LYS A 87 3.24 -16.61 4.47
CA LYS A 87 4.18 -15.49 4.49
C LYS A 87 4.18 -14.74 3.17
N HIS A 88 3.12 -14.89 2.41
CA HIS A 88 2.94 -14.23 1.11
C HIS A 88 1.45 -14.04 0.87
N PHE A 89 1.12 -13.18 -0.10
CA PHE A 89 -0.24 -13.15 -0.64
C PHE A 89 -0.17 -13.26 -2.16
N LYS A 90 -1.28 -13.66 -2.75
CA LYS A 90 -1.34 -13.94 -4.18
C LYS A 90 -2.15 -12.86 -4.89
N PHE A 91 -1.79 -12.61 -6.15
CA PHE A 91 -2.48 -11.66 -6.99
C PHE A 91 -4.01 -11.90 -6.98
N GLU A 92 -4.41 -13.16 -7.01
CA GLU A 92 -5.83 -13.53 -7.06
C GLU A 92 -6.60 -13.23 -5.77
N GLU A 93 -5.89 -12.96 -4.65
CA GLU A 93 -6.54 -12.58 -3.39
C GLU A 93 -6.93 -11.10 -3.36
N LEU A 94 -6.44 -10.30 -4.30
CA LEU A 94 -6.57 -8.86 -4.26
C LEU A 94 -7.92 -8.40 -4.81
N ASP A 95 -8.37 -7.23 -4.34
CA ASP A 95 -9.65 -6.66 -4.73
C ASP A 95 -9.52 -5.97 -6.09
N ALA A 96 -10.25 -6.47 -7.10
CA ALA A 96 -10.20 -5.92 -8.45
C ALA A 96 -10.53 -4.42 -8.52
N GLY A 97 -11.28 -3.91 -7.54
CA GLY A 97 -11.66 -2.50 -7.51
C GLY A 97 -10.53 -1.54 -7.16
N PHE A 98 -9.37 -2.05 -6.71
CA PHE A 98 -8.26 -1.23 -6.28
C PHE A 98 -7.03 -1.35 -7.18
N PHE A 99 -7.19 -1.89 -8.38
CA PHE A 99 -6.13 -1.83 -9.37
C PHE A 99 -6.13 -0.47 -10.05
N VAL A 100 -4.93 0.14 -10.12
CA VAL A 100 -4.73 1.47 -10.70
C VAL A 100 -4.32 1.27 -12.16
N PRO A 101 -5.03 1.86 -13.13
CA PRO A 101 -4.65 1.72 -14.54
C PRO A 101 -3.23 2.25 -14.80
N MET A 102 -2.42 1.47 -15.50
CA MET A 102 -1.05 1.84 -15.87
C MET A 102 -1.08 2.68 -17.13
N LYS A 103 -1.46 3.96 -16.97
CA LYS A 103 -1.56 4.89 -18.07
C LYS A 103 -0.81 6.16 -17.73
N LYS A 104 -0.62 7.00 -18.75
CA LYS A 104 -0.15 8.35 -18.56
C LYS A 104 -1.09 9.04 -17.56
N GLY A 105 -0.51 9.66 -16.53
CA GLY A 105 -1.32 10.25 -15.46
C GLY A 105 -1.67 9.29 -14.34
N MET A 106 -0.86 8.26 -14.12
CA MET A 106 -1.10 7.27 -13.08
C MET A 106 -1.37 7.90 -11.70
N ILE A 107 -0.73 9.03 -11.39
CA ILE A 107 -0.94 9.71 -10.12
C ILE A 107 -2.42 10.09 -9.95
N LEU A 108 -3.08 10.51 -11.02
CA LEU A 108 -4.51 10.85 -10.97
C LEU A 108 -5.37 9.62 -10.71
N HIS A 109 -4.93 8.45 -11.17
CA HIS A 109 -5.70 7.22 -11.02
C HIS A 109 -5.64 6.68 -9.59
N TYR A 110 -4.51 6.83 -8.88
CA TYR A 110 -4.48 6.37 -7.50
C TYR A 110 -5.39 7.25 -6.61
N LEU A 111 -5.68 8.49 -7.02
CA LEU A 111 -6.63 9.33 -6.30
C LEU A 111 -8.03 8.73 -6.29
N GLU A 112 -8.41 8.00 -7.34
CA GLU A 112 -9.70 7.31 -7.36
C GLU A 112 -9.77 6.24 -6.27
N CYS A 113 -8.70 5.47 -6.11
CA CYS A 113 -8.62 4.46 -5.06
C CYS A 113 -8.63 5.11 -3.68
N LEU A 114 -7.92 6.23 -3.53
CA LEU A 114 -7.89 6.98 -2.29
C LEU A 114 -9.29 7.50 -1.95
N ASN A 115 -10.02 8.01 -2.93
CA ASN A 115 -11.38 8.49 -2.72
C ASN A 115 -12.33 7.37 -2.30
N LYS A 116 -12.18 6.17 -2.86
CA LYS A 116 -12.95 5.01 -2.42
C LYS A 116 -12.67 4.67 -0.97
N LEU A 117 -11.41 4.71 -0.58
CA LEU A 117 -10.99 4.43 0.80
C LEU A 117 -11.59 5.46 1.75
N LEU A 118 -11.53 6.74 1.39
CA LEU A 118 -12.08 7.81 2.21
C LEU A 118 -13.60 7.70 2.35
N ALA A 119 -14.29 7.35 1.28
CA ALA A 119 -15.74 7.17 1.32
C ALA A 119 -16.12 6.08 2.32
N GLY A 120 -15.32 5.01 2.40
CA GLY A 120 -15.56 3.94 3.36
C GLY A 120 -15.29 4.32 4.81
N ARG A 121 -14.56 5.41 5.04
CA ARG A 121 -14.23 5.88 6.40
C ARG A 121 -15.21 6.91 6.94
N ARG A 122 -16.10 7.40 6.11
CA ARG A 122 -17.05 8.46 6.51
C ARG A 122 -18.30 7.89 7.18
#